data_cf52a5524423ebb61d30d84e5583fdb3
#
_entry.id   cf52a5524423ebb61d30d84e5583fdb3
#
_cell.length_a   1.000
_cell.length_b   1.000
_cell.length_c   1.000
_cell.angle_alpha   90.00
_cell.angle_beta   90.00
_cell.angle_gamma   90.00
#
_symmetry.space_group_name_H-M   'P 1'
#
loop_
_entity.id
_entity.type
_entity.pdbx_description
1 polymer ?
#
loop_
_entity_poly.entity_id
_entity_poly.type
_entity_poly.pdbx_seq_one_letter_code
_entity_poly.pdbx_strand_id
1 'polypeptide(L)'
;MKAFKPLTIVLGLLLALTFTSCQKDKTGAYSPKKKIHQIYYSWSDTEKEPFQHWEWNGDQLSSITHYADYDLKGDTWIENFTYENNRISRVDNYTNSEYITYEYDGNHLKSATMFYRNAIACSWAVSYDGDHISKLMGTFYDDYKKDGATLRLNPLSQLLPPAVCKKVAQCEQQLANQRHEEETYTLALLLTWTDNNISRIVCTGDGEYMDFQMQYDDKNCPWYGFLGGLEDYLINFSAGHTGFTKNNVTQIILTEDHYVDTLRFAYQYNSDKYPVLQTMYFTDDPDDKQVLYYEY
;
A
#
# COMPACT_ATOMS: atom_id res chain seq x y z
N MET A 1 35.80 -56.51 15.35
CA MET A 1 35.30 -55.54 14.37
C MET A 1 34.00 -55.00 14.90
N LYS A 2 33.99 -53.73 15.37
CA LYS A 2 32.80 -53.08 15.98
C LYS A 2 32.04 -52.34 14.86
N ALA A 3 30.78 -52.71 14.64
CA ALA A 3 29.88 -52.06 13.69
C ALA A 3 29.61 -50.62 14.13
N PHE A 4 30.01 -49.65 13.33
CA PHE A 4 29.67 -48.26 13.51
C PHE A 4 28.20 -48.02 13.17
N LYS A 5 27.49 -47.41 14.08
CA LYS A 5 26.05 -47.23 14.07
C LYS A 5 25.63 -46.18 13.03
N PRO A 6 24.71 -46.48 12.11
CA PRO A 6 24.16 -45.50 11.15
C PRO A 6 23.25 -44.45 11.80
N LEU A 7 23.02 -44.52 13.12
CA LEU A 7 22.08 -43.68 13.86
C LEU A 7 22.54 -42.22 14.00
N THR A 8 23.85 -41.97 13.99
CA THR A 8 24.42 -40.61 14.19
C THR A 8 24.31 -39.73 12.94
N ILE A 9 24.30 -40.36 11.75
CA ILE A 9 24.19 -39.63 10.47
C ILE A 9 22.74 -39.16 10.21
N VAL A 10 21.77 -40.00 10.62
CA VAL A 10 20.34 -39.66 10.47
C VAL A 10 19.94 -38.51 11.41
N LEU A 11 20.51 -38.47 12.63
CA LEU A 11 20.24 -37.36 13.58
C LEU A 11 20.85 -36.02 13.12
N GLY A 12 22.00 -36.05 12.44
CA GLY A 12 22.63 -34.87 11.86
C GLY A 12 21.85 -34.29 10.66
N LEU A 13 21.25 -35.13 9.84
CA LEU A 13 20.41 -34.72 8.72
C LEU A 13 19.04 -34.17 9.18
N LEU A 14 18.46 -34.68 10.25
CA LEU A 14 17.21 -34.18 10.82
C LEU A 14 17.40 -32.82 11.50
N LEU A 15 18.54 -32.51 12.08
CA LEU A 15 18.87 -31.21 12.64
C LEU A 15 19.16 -30.13 11.56
N ALA A 16 19.62 -30.54 10.37
CA ALA A 16 19.83 -29.62 9.26
C ALA A 16 18.52 -29.17 8.56
N LEU A 17 17.43 -29.92 8.73
CA LEU A 17 16.14 -29.60 8.14
C LEU A 17 15.28 -28.65 9.01
N THR A 18 15.69 -28.37 10.24
CA THR A 18 14.93 -27.48 11.15
C THR A 18 15.36 -26.02 11.06
N PHE A 19 16.34 -25.67 10.25
CA PHE A 19 16.77 -24.28 10.03
C PHE A 19 16.23 -23.64 8.74
N THR A 20 15.22 -24.22 8.10
CA THR A 20 14.33 -23.38 7.30
C THR A 20 13.44 -22.62 8.29
N SER A 21 14.06 -21.71 9.04
CA SER A 21 13.36 -20.61 9.67
C SER A 21 12.53 -19.98 8.55
N CYS A 22 11.22 -20.18 8.58
CA CYS A 22 10.31 -19.25 7.97
C CYS A 22 10.70 -17.89 8.59
N GLN A 23 11.51 -17.14 7.88
CA GLN A 23 11.75 -15.74 8.19
C GLN A 23 10.37 -15.13 8.00
N LYS A 24 9.61 -14.99 9.10
CA LYS A 24 8.33 -14.28 9.08
C LYS A 24 8.65 -12.94 8.48
N ASP A 25 8.02 -12.64 7.36
CA ASP A 25 8.22 -11.38 6.67
C ASP A 25 7.92 -10.26 7.66
N LYS A 26 8.93 -9.44 7.96
CA LYS A 26 8.79 -8.33 8.89
C LYS A 26 8.06 -7.21 8.18
N THR A 27 6.91 -6.80 8.67
CA THR A 27 6.22 -5.64 8.13
C THR A 27 7.13 -4.42 8.09
N GLY A 28 7.16 -3.71 6.97
CA GLY A 28 8.03 -2.55 6.76
C GLY A 28 9.48 -2.85 6.35
N ALA A 29 9.88 -4.13 6.28
CA ALA A 29 11.16 -4.53 5.72
C ALA A 29 11.01 -4.77 4.21
N TYR A 30 10.95 -3.69 3.43
CA TYR A 30 10.82 -3.76 1.99
C TYR A 30 12.16 -4.05 1.33
N SER A 31 12.32 -5.26 0.80
CA SER A 31 13.52 -5.68 0.06
C SER A 31 13.09 -6.62 -1.07
N PRO A 32 12.49 -6.10 -2.15
CA PRO A 32 11.99 -6.91 -3.23
C PRO A 32 13.15 -7.55 -4.02
N LYS A 33 12.94 -8.77 -4.52
CA LYS A 33 13.91 -9.45 -5.40
C LYS A 33 14.16 -8.69 -6.70
N LYS A 34 13.17 -7.93 -7.16
CA LYS A 34 13.23 -7.05 -8.31
C LYS A 34 12.93 -5.65 -7.85
N LYS A 35 13.90 -4.77 -7.97
CA LYS A 35 13.81 -3.36 -7.60
C LYS A 35 13.20 -2.58 -8.76
N ILE A 36 12.12 -1.88 -8.49
CA ILE A 36 11.57 -0.91 -9.45
C ILE A 36 12.56 0.24 -9.55
N HIS A 37 12.89 0.68 -10.75
CA HIS A 37 13.70 1.88 -11.01
C HIS A 37 12.85 3.00 -11.61
N GLN A 38 11.90 2.64 -12.48
CA GLN A 38 11.04 3.62 -13.14
C GLN A 38 9.64 3.04 -13.32
N ILE A 39 8.64 3.88 -13.11
CA ILE A 39 7.27 3.63 -13.53
C ILE A 39 6.90 4.72 -14.52
N TYR A 40 6.31 4.33 -15.64
CA TYR A 40 5.70 5.22 -16.58
C TYR A 40 4.21 4.98 -16.61
N TYR A 41 3.49 5.97 -17.09
CA TYR A 41 2.07 5.88 -17.24
C TYR A 41 1.65 6.30 -18.65
N SER A 42 0.50 5.81 -19.12
CA SER A 42 -0.22 6.37 -20.26
C SER A 42 -1.71 6.29 -20.03
N TRP A 43 -2.42 7.28 -20.56
CA TRP A 43 -3.87 7.30 -20.58
C TRP A 43 -4.34 6.87 -21.98
N SER A 44 -5.23 5.86 -22.04
CA SER A 44 -5.66 5.25 -23.29
C SER A 44 -4.46 4.84 -24.14
N ASP A 45 -4.29 5.22 -25.35
CA ASP A 45 -3.16 4.87 -26.20
C ASP A 45 -2.21 6.07 -26.45
N THR A 46 -2.10 6.99 -25.47
CA THR A 46 -1.19 8.15 -25.53
C THR A 46 0.28 7.72 -25.36
N GLU A 47 1.18 8.67 -25.56
CA GLU A 47 2.60 8.45 -25.25
C GLU A 47 2.81 8.11 -23.78
N LYS A 48 3.85 7.32 -23.56
CA LYS A 48 4.30 6.86 -22.25
C LYS A 48 5.05 7.99 -21.55
N GLU A 49 4.54 8.45 -20.41
CA GLU A 49 5.13 9.53 -19.63
C GLU A 49 5.76 9.02 -18.33
N PRO A 50 6.86 9.63 -17.83
CA PRO A 50 7.42 9.29 -16.53
C PRO A 50 6.39 9.56 -15.43
N PHE A 51 6.23 8.59 -14.52
CA PHE A 51 5.33 8.69 -13.39
C PHE A 51 6.07 8.70 -12.06
N GLN A 52 6.98 7.73 -11.83
CA GLN A 52 7.79 7.64 -10.63
C GLN A 52 9.20 7.20 -10.98
N HIS A 53 10.19 7.77 -10.30
CA HIS A 53 11.58 7.32 -10.33
C HIS A 53 12.00 6.89 -8.91
N TRP A 54 12.59 5.70 -8.80
CA TRP A 54 12.92 5.03 -7.55
C TRP A 54 14.44 4.92 -7.38
N GLU A 55 14.95 5.47 -6.31
CA GLU A 55 16.36 5.42 -5.97
C GLU A 55 16.62 4.47 -4.82
N TRP A 56 17.69 3.69 -4.96
CA TRP A 56 18.05 2.64 -4.02
C TRP A 56 19.46 2.86 -3.45
N ASN A 57 19.60 2.68 -2.13
CA ASN A 57 20.88 2.59 -1.45
C ASN A 57 21.10 1.14 -0.98
N GLY A 58 21.86 0.36 -1.76
CA GLY A 58 21.93 -1.09 -1.54
C GLY A 58 20.56 -1.72 -1.66
N ASP A 59 20.09 -2.42 -0.62
CA ASP A 59 18.79 -3.08 -0.60
C ASP A 59 17.66 -2.21 -0.03
N GLN A 60 17.96 -1.00 0.42
CA GLN A 60 16.98 -0.07 0.95
C GLN A 60 16.56 0.96 -0.10
N LEU A 61 15.27 1.19 -0.24
CA LEU A 61 14.73 2.29 -1.02
C LEU A 61 15.08 3.61 -0.32
N SER A 62 15.75 4.52 -1.02
CA SER A 62 16.15 5.83 -0.46
C SER A 62 15.15 6.92 -0.74
N SER A 63 14.63 6.97 -1.97
CA SER A 63 13.65 7.98 -2.36
C SER A 63 12.77 7.53 -3.52
N ILE A 64 11.61 8.16 -3.64
CA ILE A 64 10.75 8.12 -4.82
C ILE A 64 10.52 9.56 -5.26
N THR A 65 10.89 9.86 -6.51
CA THR A 65 10.49 11.09 -7.18
C THR A 65 9.21 10.85 -7.92
N HIS A 66 8.17 11.61 -7.61
CA HIS A 66 6.90 11.62 -8.31
C HIS A 66 6.89 12.77 -9.30
N TYR A 67 6.55 12.48 -10.54
CA TYR A 67 6.39 13.49 -11.58
C TYR A 67 4.94 13.94 -11.61
N ALA A 68 4.75 15.25 -11.69
CA ALA A 68 3.42 15.83 -11.75
C ALA A 68 2.68 15.34 -12.99
N ASP A 69 1.40 15.13 -12.80
CA ASP A 69 0.49 14.79 -13.86
C ASP A 69 0.25 15.93 -14.85
N TYR A 70 -0.33 15.55 -15.98
CA TYR A 70 -0.64 16.29 -17.20
C TYR A 70 -1.24 17.71 -16.98
N ASP A 71 -2.00 17.95 -15.91
CA ASP A 71 -2.63 19.25 -15.63
C ASP A 71 -1.89 20.09 -14.57
N LEU A 72 -0.99 19.55 -13.79
CA LEU A 72 -0.25 20.25 -12.74
C LEU A 72 1.18 20.59 -13.20
N LYS A 73 1.30 21.39 -14.23
CA LYS A 73 2.57 21.83 -14.81
C LYS A 73 3.64 22.11 -13.75
N GLY A 74 4.47 21.11 -13.46
CA GLY A 74 5.76 21.31 -12.84
C GLY A 74 5.91 20.93 -11.37
N ASP A 75 4.93 20.40 -10.69
CA ASP A 75 5.07 20.03 -9.26
C ASP A 75 5.58 18.60 -9.09
N THR A 76 6.89 18.42 -9.24
CA THR A 76 7.58 17.20 -8.83
C THR A 76 7.75 17.23 -7.31
N TRP A 77 7.47 16.10 -6.62
CA TRP A 77 7.79 15.97 -5.21
C TRP A 77 8.59 14.70 -4.93
N ILE A 78 9.28 14.70 -3.81
CA ILE A 78 10.18 13.60 -3.43
C ILE A 78 9.77 13.07 -2.07
N GLU A 79 9.55 11.76 -1.99
CA GLU A 79 9.45 11.02 -0.76
C GLU A 79 10.82 10.48 -0.37
N ASN A 80 11.26 10.71 0.87
CA ASN A 80 12.50 10.21 1.40
C ASN A 80 12.23 9.21 2.52
N PHE A 81 12.91 8.07 2.49
CA PHE A 81 12.67 6.94 3.39
C PHE A 81 13.76 6.87 4.46
N THR A 82 13.37 6.83 5.71
CA THR A 82 14.26 6.60 6.85
C THR A 82 13.97 5.24 7.46
N TYR A 83 15.04 4.54 7.84
CA TYR A 83 14.95 3.17 8.37
C TYR A 83 15.47 3.10 9.79
N GLU A 84 14.79 2.30 10.62
CA GLU A 84 15.25 1.85 11.92
C GLU A 84 15.11 0.33 11.99
N ASN A 85 16.16 -0.36 12.44
CA ASN A 85 16.20 -1.82 12.52
C ASN A 85 15.80 -2.52 11.20
N ASN A 86 16.26 -1.97 10.06
CA ASN A 86 15.93 -2.44 8.69
C ASN A 86 14.45 -2.36 8.32
N ARG A 87 13.69 -1.49 8.96
CA ARG A 87 12.30 -1.20 8.62
C ARG A 87 12.11 0.28 8.39
N ILE A 88 11.21 0.63 7.48
CA ILE A 88 10.83 2.02 7.24
C ILE A 88 10.23 2.57 8.54
N SER A 89 10.87 3.55 9.14
CA SER A 89 10.41 4.24 10.36
C SER A 89 9.75 5.56 10.05
N ARG A 90 10.11 6.16 8.91
CA ARG A 90 9.59 7.46 8.50
C ARG A 90 9.65 7.65 6.99
N VAL A 91 8.65 8.34 6.45
CA VAL A 91 8.61 8.85 5.07
C VAL A 91 8.36 10.34 5.14
N ASP A 92 9.22 11.13 4.49
CA ASP A 92 9.15 12.60 4.46
C ASP A 92 8.80 13.10 3.07
N ASN A 93 7.84 14.01 2.96
CA ASN A 93 7.65 14.88 1.82
C ASN A 93 8.00 16.32 2.20
N TYR A 94 9.26 16.71 2.00
CA TYR A 94 9.74 18.02 2.41
C TYR A 94 9.08 19.19 1.69
N THR A 95 8.60 18.98 0.47
CA THR A 95 7.94 20.01 -0.33
C THR A 95 6.71 20.56 0.36
N ASN A 96 5.93 19.69 1.03
CA ASN A 96 4.66 20.05 1.66
C ASN A 96 4.74 20.09 3.19
N SER A 97 5.93 19.92 3.80
CA SER A 97 6.08 19.80 5.26
C SER A 97 5.24 18.67 5.86
N GLU A 98 5.15 17.58 5.13
CA GLU A 98 4.40 16.38 5.51
C GLU A 98 5.36 15.25 5.83
N TYR A 99 5.01 14.42 6.79
CA TYR A 99 5.71 13.17 7.04
C TYR A 99 4.82 12.15 7.72
N ILE A 100 5.17 10.87 7.53
CA ILE A 100 4.55 9.75 8.21
C ILE A 100 5.58 9.07 9.09
N THR A 101 5.19 8.68 10.30
CA THR A 101 5.98 7.84 11.19
C THR A 101 5.31 6.50 11.40
N TYR A 102 6.12 5.44 11.55
CA TYR A 102 5.66 4.08 11.78
C TYR A 102 6.19 3.57 13.11
N GLU A 103 5.29 2.99 13.91
CA GLU A 103 5.64 2.26 15.12
C GLU A 103 5.41 0.77 14.91
N TYR A 104 6.31 -0.03 15.51
CA TYR A 104 6.24 -1.49 15.40
C TYR A 104 6.21 -2.13 16.80
N ASP A 105 5.49 -3.25 16.89
CA ASP A 105 5.54 -4.17 18.01
C ASP A 105 6.02 -5.54 17.51
N GLY A 106 7.23 -5.93 17.93
CA GLY A 106 7.88 -7.12 17.39
C GLY A 106 8.04 -7.04 15.87
N ASN A 107 7.39 -7.94 15.13
CA ASN A 107 7.40 -7.97 13.66
C ASN A 107 6.19 -7.25 13.03
N HIS A 108 5.27 -6.77 13.82
CA HIS A 108 4.01 -6.18 13.36
C HIS A 108 4.09 -4.65 13.34
N LEU A 109 3.45 -4.04 12.35
CA LEU A 109 3.17 -2.62 12.35
C LEU A 109 2.11 -2.34 13.43
N LYS A 110 2.40 -1.46 14.38
CA LYS A 110 1.49 -1.09 15.46
C LYS A 110 0.63 0.11 15.08
N SER A 111 1.27 1.13 14.50
CA SER A 111 0.62 2.37 14.10
C SER A 111 1.34 3.08 12.98
N ALA A 112 0.60 3.91 12.25
CA ALA A 112 1.12 4.90 11.30
C ALA A 112 0.49 6.26 11.62
N THR A 113 1.32 7.30 11.81
CA THR A 113 0.84 8.64 12.14
C THR A 113 1.37 9.64 11.12
N MET A 114 0.48 10.40 10.53
CA MET A 114 0.76 11.44 9.58
C MET A 114 0.78 12.80 10.26
N PHE A 115 1.75 13.60 9.87
CA PHE A 115 1.94 14.96 10.34
C PHE A 115 1.93 15.93 9.17
N TYR A 116 1.33 17.08 9.40
CA TYR A 116 1.42 18.26 8.55
C TYR A 116 1.91 19.44 9.39
N ARG A 117 3.02 20.09 8.99
CA ARG A 117 3.64 21.18 9.76
C ARG A 117 3.81 20.87 11.26
N ASN A 118 4.19 19.62 11.56
CA ASN A 118 4.34 19.07 12.91
C ASN A 118 3.05 18.91 13.74
N ALA A 119 1.87 19.21 13.20
CA ALA A 119 0.59 18.83 13.80
C ALA A 119 0.17 17.44 13.29
N ILE A 120 -0.48 16.66 14.15
CA ILE A 120 -1.03 15.35 13.72
C ILE A 120 -2.22 15.63 12.83
N ALA A 121 -2.16 15.11 11.59
CA ALA A 121 -3.29 15.16 10.65
C ALA A 121 -4.20 13.93 10.81
N CYS A 122 -3.60 12.74 10.86
CA CYS A 122 -4.33 11.51 11.16
C CYS A 122 -3.42 10.46 11.79
N SER A 123 -4.01 9.47 12.45
CA SER A 123 -3.31 8.32 12.97
C SER A 123 -4.09 7.04 12.74
N TRP A 124 -3.38 5.95 12.44
CA TRP A 124 -3.97 4.63 12.24
C TRP A 124 -3.38 3.64 13.22
N ALA A 125 -4.24 3.03 14.02
CA ALA A 125 -3.88 1.90 14.88
C ALA A 125 -4.18 0.60 14.16
N VAL A 126 -3.28 -0.38 14.27
CA VAL A 126 -3.35 -1.67 13.58
C VAL A 126 -3.61 -2.78 14.57
N SER A 127 -4.60 -3.63 14.32
CA SER A 127 -4.90 -4.82 15.10
C SER A 127 -4.72 -6.07 14.25
N TYR A 128 -4.35 -7.19 14.87
CA TYR A 128 -4.04 -8.44 14.22
C TYR A 128 -4.92 -9.58 14.73
N ASP A 129 -5.14 -10.55 13.84
CA ASP A 129 -5.58 -11.91 14.18
C ASP A 129 -4.49 -12.86 13.67
N GLY A 130 -3.74 -13.44 14.58
CA GLY A 130 -2.49 -14.14 14.25
C GLY A 130 -1.47 -13.22 13.60
N ASP A 131 -1.03 -13.55 12.39
CA ASP A 131 -0.07 -12.73 11.61
C ASP A 131 -0.78 -11.77 10.61
N HIS A 132 -2.11 -11.79 10.53
CA HIS A 132 -2.87 -10.98 9.59
C HIS A 132 -3.49 -9.76 10.26
N ILE A 133 -3.42 -8.61 9.57
CA ILE A 133 -4.14 -7.41 10.02
C ILE A 133 -5.64 -7.69 9.96
N SER A 134 -6.32 -7.59 11.10
CA SER A 134 -7.77 -7.79 11.19
C SER A 134 -8.54 -6.48 11.18
N LYS A 135 -7.92 -5.41 11.69
CA LYS A 135 -8.56 -4.11 11.80
C LYS A 135 -7.56 -2.96 11.71
N LEU A 136 -7.96 -1.90 11.02
CA LEU A 136 -7.35 -0.59 11.06
C LEU A 136 -8.35 0.40 11.67
N MET A 137 -7.90 1.20 12.64
CA MET A 137 -8.71 2.24 13.26
C MET A 137 -8.05 3.59 13.01
N GLY A 138 -8.66 4.40 12.17
CA GLY A 138 -8.22 5.75 11.84
C GLY A 138 -8.83 6.79 12.79
N THR A 139 -8.01 7.74 13.22
CA THR A 139 -8.44 8.96 13.91
C THR A 139 -7.93 10.15 13.12
N PHE A 140 -8.81 11.07 12.77
CA PHE A 140 -8.56 12.25 11.96
C PHE A 140 -8.79 13.50 12.78
N TYR A 141 -7.92 14.49 12.61
CA TYR A 141 -7.88 15.72 13.40
C TYR A 141 -8.18 16.92 12.50
N ASP A 142 -9.11 17.79 12.87
CA ASP A 142 -9.54 18.90 12.00
C ASP A 142 -8.59 20.10 11.97
N ASP A 143 -7.65 20.19 12.90
CA ASP A 143 -6.76 21.37 13.01
C ASP A 143 -5.91 21.63 11.75
N TYR A 144 -5.54 20.61 10.98
CA TYR A 144 -4.76 20.79 9.77
C TYR A 144 -5.56 21.31 8.58
N LYS A 145 -6.90 21.12 8.54
CA LYS A 145 -7.77 21.56 7.45
C LYS A 145 -8.00 23.08 7.44
N LYS A 146 -7.81 23.75 8.59
CA LYS A 146 -8.02 25.19 8.72
C LYS A 146 -7.16 26.02 7.77
N ASP A 147 -6.04 25.48 7.31
CA ASP A 147 -5.10 26.13 6.39
C ASP A 147 -5.41 25.88 4.90
N GLY A 148 -6.47 25.15 4.56
CA GLY A 148 -6.80 24.77 3.18
C GLY A 148 -5.78 23.80 2.57
N ALA A 149 -5.03 23.09 3.40
CA ALA A 149 -3.98 22.18 2.96
C ALA A 149 -4.58 20.96 2.25
N THR A 150 -3.99 20.61 1.11
CA THR A 150 -4.18 19.31 0.48
C THR A 150 -2.98 18.44 0.83
N LEU A 151 -3.19 17.36 1.57
CA LEU A 151 -2.13 16.45 1.96
C LEU A 151 -1.75 15.55 0.79
N ARG A 152 -0.46 15.29 0.61
CA ARG A 152 0.07 14.38 -0.43
C ARG A 152 0.49 13.02 0.12
N LEU A 153 0.75 12.91 1.40
CA LEU A 153 1.01 11.63 2.05
C LEU A 153 -0.26 11.08 2.68
N ASN A 154 -0.48 9.79 2.52
CA ASN A 154 -1.62 9.08 3.13
C ASN A 154 -1.14 7.76 3.72
N PRO A 155 -1.24 7.55 5.04
CA PRO A 155 -0.84 6.30 5.67
C PRO A 155 -1.58 5.07 5.14
N LEU A 156 -2.81 5.24 4.62
CA LEU A 156 -3.58 4.14 4.04
C LEU A 156 -3.07 3.68 2.69
N SER A 157 -2.48 4.56 1.89
CA SER A 157 -1.94 4.20 0.57
C SER A 157 -0.90 3.09 0.64
N GLN A 158 -0.34 2.88 1.81
CA GLN A 158 0.65 1.85 2.09
C GLN A 158 0.02 0.52 2.51
N LEU A 159 -1.17 0.60 3.05
CA LEU A 159 -1.86 -0.55 3.62
C LEU A 159 -2.88 -1.14 2.65
N LEU A 160 -3.50 -0.30 1.84
CA LEU A 160 -4.67 -0.64 1.06
C LEU A 160 -4.51 -0.22 -0.41
N PRO A 161 -5.26 -0.85 -1.33
CA PRO A 161 -5.31 -0.37 -2.70
C PRO A 161 -5.76 1.09 -2.75
N PRO A 162 -5.12 1.97 -3.52
CA PRO A 162 -5.49 3.37 -3.64
C PRO A 162 -6.96 3.64 -4.02
N ALA A 163 -7.61 2.75 -4.80
CA ALA A 163 -9.05 2.87 -5.04
C ALA A 163 -9.86 2.84 -3.73
N VAL A 164 -9.44 1.97 -2.79
CA VAL A 164 -10.01 1.91 -1.44
C VAL A 164 -9.67 3.19 -0.68
N CYS A 165 -8.41 3.63 -0.72
CA CYS A 165 -7.96 4.85 -0.04
C CYS A 165 -8.73 6.08 -0.52
N LYS A 166 -8.99 6.19 -1.83
CA LYS A 166 -9.77 7.29 -2.40
C LYS A 166 -11.19 7.32 -1.84
N LYS A 167 -11.86 6.17 -1.77
CA LYS A 167 -13.22 6.10 -1.23
C LYS A 167 -13.25 6.41 0.26
N VAL A 168 -12.27 5.90 1.01
CA VAL A 168 -12.12 6.26 2.43
C VAL A 168 -11.92 7.77 2.59
N ALA A 169 -11.07 8.40 1.79
CA ALA A 169 -10.86 9.85 1.83
C ALA A 169 -12.11 10.65 1.46
N GLN A 170 -12.93 10.16 0.53
CA GLN A 170 -14.23 10.77 0.21
C GLN A 170 -15.20 10.67 1.39
N CYS A 171 -15.26 9.50 2.06
CA CYS A 171 -16.04 9.31 3.27
C CYS A 171 -15.57 10.26 4.38
N GLU A 172 -14.27 10.37 4.60
CA GLU A 172 -13.69 11.34 5.55
C GLU A 172 -14.13 12.76 5.27
N GLN A 173 -14.11 13.18 4.01
CA GLN A 173 -14.51 14.53 3.62
C GLN A 173 -16.02 14.77 3.84
N GLN A 174 -16.86 13.77 3.58
CA GLN A 174 -18.29 13.84 3.84
C GLN A 174 -18.57 13.96 5.33
N LEU A 175 -17.95 13.12 6.16
CA LEU A 175 -18.07 13.15 7.62
C LEU A 175 -17.62 14.49 8.21
N ALA A 176 -16.48 15.01 7.73
CA ALA A 176 -15.97 16.31 8.16
C ALA A 176 -16.92 17.47 7.80
N ASN A 177 -17.62 17.39 6.66
CA ASN A 177 -18.58 18.41 6.24
C ASN A 177 -19.90 18.36 7.04
N GLN A 178 -20.24 17.22 7.61
CA GLN A 178 -21.46 17.04 8.42
C GLN A 178 -21.28 17.47 9.88
N ARG A 179 -20.04 17.51 10.37
CA ARG A 179 -19.71 17.78 11.78
C ARG A 179 -19.12 19.18 11.93
N HIS A 180 -19.90 20.08 12.50
CA HIS A 180 -19.47 21.45 12.76
C HIS A 180 -18.79 21.68 14.11
N GLU A 181 -18.76 20.69 15.02
CA GLU A 181 -18.36 20.91 16.43
C GLU A 181 -17.37 19.86 17.00
N GLU A 182 -17.02 18.80 16.31
CA GLU A 182 -16.07 17.80 16.83
C GLU A 182 -14.66 18.01 16.26
N GLU A 183 -13.65 18.04 17.16
CA GLU A 183 -12.23 18.20 16.79
C GLU A 183 -11.64 16.94 16.15
N THR A 184 -12.30 15.79 16.24
CA THR A 184 -11.83 14.50 15.71
C THR A 184 -12.98 13.62 15.24
N TYR A 185 -12.70 12.74 14.25
CA TYR A 185 -13.61 11.67 13.85
C TYR A 185 -12.84 10.35 13.64
N THR A 186 -13.55 9.23 13.61
CA THR A 186 -12.95 7.90 13.50
C THR A 186 -13.57 7.06 12.40
N LEU A 187 -12.71 6.26 11.74
CA LEU A 187 -13.10 5.23 10.78
C LEU A 187 -12.52 3.88 11.20
N ALA A 188 -13.28 2.81 10.97
CA ALA A 188 -12.80 1.46 11.16
C ALA A 188 -12.80 0.70 9.82
N LEU A 189 -11.69 0.04 9.52
CA LEU A 189 -11.57 -0.89 8.40
C LEU A 189 -11.40 -2.30 8.98
N LEU A 190 -12.28 -3.21 8.62
CA LEU A 190 -12.23 -4.62 9.00
C LEU A 190 -11.74 -5.43 7.79
N LEU A 191 -10.66 -6.19 7.96
CA LEU A 191 -10.00 -6.92 6.90
C LEU A 191 -10.24 -8.42 7.03
N THR A 192 -10.60 -9.06 5.91
CA THR A 192 -10.70 -10.52 5.79
C THR A 192 -9.63 -11.01 4.82
N TRP A 193 -9.00 -12.14 5.11
CA TRP A 193 -7.90 -12.72 4.36
C TRP A 193 -8.25 -14.06 3.75
N THR A 194 -7.70 -14.33 2.56
CA THR A 194 -7.72 -15.62 1.90
C THR A 194 -6.37 -15.83 1.21
N ASP A 195 -5.71 -16.96 1.47
CA ASP A 195 -4.42 -17.33 0.85
C ASP A 195 -3.32 -16.24 0.94
N ASN A 196 -3.23 -15.56 2.09
CA ASN A 196 -2.32 -14.43 2.36
C ASN A 196 -2.60 -13.17 1.52
N ASN A 197 -3.80 -13.02 1.00
CA ASN A 197 -4.27 -11.80 0.33
C ASN A 197 -5.52 -11.27 1.05
N ILE A 198 -5.69 -9.94 1.07
CA ILE A 198 -6.87 -9.30 1.64
C ILE A 198 -8.05 -9.53 0.69
N SER A 199 -8.98 -10.42 1.04
CA SER A 199 -10.13 -10.75 0.17
C SER A 199 -11.31 -9.80 0.34
N ARG A 200 -11.42 -9.12 1.50
CA ARG A 200 -12.49 -8.18 1.77
C ARG A 200 -12.04 -7.11 2.75
N ILE A 201 -12.52 -5.87 2.55
CA ILE A 201 -12.40 -4.76 3.48
C ILE A 201 -13.80 -4.17 3.69
N VAL A 202 -14.20 -4.03 4.95
CA VAL A 202 -15.43 -3.31 5.31
C VAL A 202 -15.02 -2.03 6.02
N CYS A 203 -15.39 -0.89 5.45
CA CYS A 203 -15.19 0.42 6.06
C CYS A 203 -16.49 0.84 6.76
N THR A 204 -16.37 1.27 8.01
CA THR A 204 -17.48 1.77 8.81
C THR A 204 -17.06 3.01 9.58
N GLY A 205 -17.93 4.02 9.65
CA GLY A 205 -17.75 5.23 10.46
C GLY A 205 -19.01 6.08 10.37
N ASP A 206 -19.53 6.54 11.50
CA ASP A 206 -20.65 7.50 11.64
C ASP A 206 -21.86 7.31 10.72
N GLY A 207 -22.24 6.07 10.46
CA GLY A 207 -23.36 5.71 9.59
C GLY A 207 -23.00 5.39 8.16
N GLU A 208 -21.76 5.62 7.74
CA GLU A 208 -21.24 5.22 6.43
C GLU A 208 -20.85 3.73 6.44
N TYR A 209 -21.09 3.07 5.31
CA TYR A 209 -20.75 1.66 5.09
C TYR A 209 -20.27 1.45 3.66
N MET A 210 -19.07 0.89 3.52
CA MET A 210 -18.53 0.48 2.22
C MET A 210 -17.94 -0.94 2.34
N ASP A 211 -18.17 -1.75 1.33
CA ASP A 211 -17.68 -3.14 1.24
C ASP A 211 -16.84 -3.29 -0.04
N PHE A 212 -15.57 -3.63 0.14
CA PHE A 212 -14.64 -3.90 -0.95
C PHE A 212 -14.32 -5.38 -0.99
N GLN A 213 -14.56 -6.03 -2.11
CA GLN A 213 -14.17 -7.42 -2.35
C GLN A 213 -13.08 -7.46 -3.41
N MET A 214 -12.01 -8.22 -3.16
CA MET A 214 -10.82 -8.26 -4.01
C MET A 214 -10.53 -9.66 -4.50
N GLN A 215 -10.11 -9.75 -5.77
CA GLN A 215 -9.60 -10.96 -6.39
C GLN A 215 -8.14 -10.75 -6.79
N TYR A 216 -7.38 -11.84 -6.84
CA TYR A 216 -5.94 -11.82 -7.06
C TYR A 216 -5.53 -12.85 -8.12
N ASP A 217 -4.37 -12.62 -8.73
CA ASP A 217 -3.66 -13.62 -9.51
C ASP A 217 -2.76 -14.51 -8.63
N ASP A 218 -1.87 -15.29 -9.27
CA ASP A 218 -0.86 -16.13 -8.61
C ASP A 218 0.58 -15.64 -8.84
N LYS A 219 0.75 -14.35 -9.21
CA LYS A 219 2.04 -13.76 -9.58
C LYS A 219 2.57 -12.87 -8.47
N ASN A 220 3.82 -12.41 -8.61
CA ASN A 220 4.49 -11.63 -7.59
C ASN A 220 4.03 -10.16 -7.62
N CYS A 221 3.54 -9.67 -6.49
CA CYS A 221 3.30 -8.25 -6.30
C CYS A 221 4.63 -7.54 -6.01
N PRO A 222 5.03 -6.53 -6.80
CA PRO A 222 6.29 -5.82 -6.59
C PRO A 222 6.28 -4.93 -5.35
N TRP A 223 5.10 -4.66 -4.81
CA TRP A 223 4.86 -3.80 -3.65
C TRP A 223 4.86 -4.55 -2.31
N TYR A 224 4.90 -5.88 -2.33
CA TYR A 224 4.82 -6.69 -1.12
C TYR A 224 5.91 -6.33 -0.11
N GLY A 225 5.49 -5.91 1.08
CA GLY A 225 6.36 -5.40 2.15
C GLY A 225 6.64 -3.90 2.09
N PHE A 226 6.22 -3.21 1.03
CA PHE A 226 6.40 -1.77 0.88
C PHE A 226 5.47 -1.00 1.84
N LEU A 227 6.07 -0.03 2.53
CA LEU A 227 5.37 0.99 3.31
C LEU A 227 5.89 2.34 2.83
N GLY A 228 5.25 2.92 1.86
CA GLY A 228 5.59 4.23 1.31
C GLY A 228 4.35 4.95 0.82
N GLY A 229 4.37 6.26 0.80
CA GLY A 229 3.27 7.04 0.28
C GLY A 229 3.19 6.89 -1.23
N LEU A 230 2.14 6.27 -1.72
CA LEU A 230 1.84 6.13 -3.14
C LEU A 230 0.68 7.06 -3.52
N GLU A 231 0.56 8.19 -2.87
CA GLU A 231 -0.51 9.10 -3.22
C GLU A 231 -0.14 9.94 -4.42
N ASP A 232 -0.90 9.72 -5.49
CA ASP A 232 -1.03 10.65 -6.56
C ASP A 232 -2.51 10.98 -6.78
N TYR A 233 -2.84 12.26 -6.69
CA TYR A 233 -4.20 12.76 -6.80
C TYR A 233 -4.85 12.47 -8.15
N LEU A 234 -4.07 12.24 -9.17
CA LEU A 234 -4.52 12.15 -10.54
C LEU A 234 -4.58 10.72 -11.06
N ILE A 235 -3.74 9.83 -10.56
CA ILE A 235 -3.79 8.42 -10.85
C ILE A 235 -4.39 7.65 -9.66
N ASN A 236 -5.47 8.17 -9.15
CA ASN A 236 -6.29 7.55 -8.10
C ASN A 236 -6.76 6.12 -8.43
N PHE A 237 -6.30 5.58 -9.52
CA PHE A 237 -6.78 4.35 -10.10
C PHE A 237 -5.68 3.33 -10.36
N SER A 238 -4.41 3.70 -10.31
CA SER A 238 -3.29 2.80 -10.59
C SER A 238 -3.11 1.64 -9.62
N ALA A 239 -4.12 1.33 -8.94
CA ALA A 239 -3.96 0.84 -7.68
C ALA A 239 -4.58 -0.50 -7.37
N GLY A 240 -4.12 -1.47 -8.00
CA GLY A 240 -4.21 -2.82 -7.52
C GLY A 240 -3.07 -3.21 -6.58
N HIS A 241 -2.37 -2.26 -5.91
CA HIS A 241 -1.25 -2.65 -5.07
C HIS A 241 -1.53 -2.43 -3.59
N THR A 242 -1.01 -3.34 -2.82
CA THR A 242 -0.94 -3.20 -1.37
C THR A 242 0.35 -3.83 -0.89
N GLY A 243 1.03 -3.16 0.04
CA GLY A 243 2.24 -3.70 0.66
C GLY A 243 2.02 -4.98 1.46
N PHE A 244 0.78 -5.38 1.72
CA PHE A 244 0.46 -6.56 2.53
C PHE A 244 0.14 -7.81 1.73
N THR A 245 -0.20 -7.71 0.44
CA THR A 245 -0.58 -8.86 -0.37
C THR A 245 0.56 -9.35 -1.26
N LYS A 246 0.71 -10.67 -1.35
CA LYS A 246 1.77 -11.32 -2.15
C LYS A 246 1.50 -11.26 -3.65
N ASN A 247 0.24 -11.19 -4.03
CA ASN A 247 -0.24 -11.30 -5.38
C ASN A 247 -0.83 -9.99 -5.86
N ASN A 248 -0.96 -9.85 -7.17
CA ASN A 248 -1.52 -8.64 -7.76
C ASN A 248 -3.04 -8.71 -7.77
N VAL A 249 -3.70 -7.61 -7.43
CA VAL A 249 -5.16 -7.48 -7.49
C VAL A 249 -5.61 -7.52 -8.95
N THR A 250 -6.57 -8.38 -9.29
CA THR A 250 -7.16 -8.48 -10.63
C THR A 250 -8.55 -7.86 -10.71
N GLN A 251 -9.22 -7.72 -9.57
CA GLN A 251 -10.53 -7.10 -9.50
C GLN A 251 -10.79 -6.52 -8.11
N ILE A 252 -11.44 -5.36 -8.05
CA ILE A 252 -12.03 -4.78 -6.85
C ILE A 252 -13.51 -4.53 -7.13
N ILE A 253 -14.40 -5.07 -6.31
CA ILE A 253 -15.83 -4.78 -6.32
C ILE A 253 -16.11 -3.93 -5.10
N LEU A 254 -16.59 -2.71 -5.31
CA LEU A 254 -17.06 -1.80 -4.28
C LEU A 254 -18.58 -1.87 -4.21
N THR A 255 -19.11 -2.05 -3.02
CA THR A 255 -20.53 -1.89 -2.72
C THR A 255 -20.71 -0.79 -1.69
N GLU A 256 -21.49 0.22 -2.05
CA GLU A 256 -21.83 1.37 -1.21
C GLU A 256 -23.35 1.58 -1.32
N ASP A 257 -24.09 1.41 -0.25
CA ASP A 257 -25.57 1.43 -0.23
C ASP A 257 -26.20 0.55 -1.33
N HIS A 258 -26.68 1.19 -2.40
CA HIS A 258 -27.31 0.55 -3.56
C HIS A 258 -26.45 0.60 -4.82
N TYR A 259 -25.24 1.15 -4.73
CA TYR A 259 -24.31 1.31 -5.83
C TYR A 259 -23.25 0.21 -5.79
N VAL A 260 -22.98 -0.39 -6.94
CA VAL A 260 -21.91 -1.38 -7.12
C VAL A 260 -21.00 -0.91 -8.25
N ASP A 261 -19.73 -0.78 -7.94
CA ASP A 261 -18.69 -0.44 -8.91
C ASP A 261 -17.66 -1.56 -9.00
N THR A 262 -17.03 -1.72 -10.16
CA THR A 262 -16.05 -2.78 -10.36
C THR A 262 -14.83 -2.26 -11.12
N LEU A 263 -13.66 -2.32 -10.50
CA LEU A 263 -12.38 -2.06 -11.13
C LEU A 263 -11.73 -3.37 -11.54
N ARG A 264 -11.18 -3.45 -12.75
CA ARG A 264 -10.49 -4.63 -13.26
C ARG A 264 -9.09 -4.30 -13.68
N PHE A 265 -8.16 -5.23 -13.41
CA PHE A 265 -6.75 -5.08 -13.72
C PHE A 265 -6.27 -6.26 -14.55
N ALA A 266 -5.53 -5.97 -15.62
CA ALA A 266 -4.83 -6.96 -16.43
C ALA A 266 -3.34 -6.68 -16.39
N TYR A 267 -2.53 -7.75 -16.44
CA TYR A 267 -1.08 -7.63 -16.31
C TYR A 267 -0.35 -8.39 -17.42
N GLN A 268 0.81 -7.88 -17.79
CA GLN A 268 1.83 -8.64 -18.49
C GLN A 268 3.03 -8.83 -17.56
N TYR A 269 3.68 -9.99 -17.62
CA TYR A 269 4.71 -10.38 -16.67
C TYR A 269 6.04 -10.69 -17.36
N ASN A 270 7.15 -10.43 -16.64
CA ASN A 270 8.45 -10.94 -17.01
C ASN A 270 8.61 -12.43 -16.63
N SER A 271 9.77 -13.02 -16.95
CA SER A 271 10.09 -14.42 -16.64
C SER A 271 10.09 -14.73 -15.12
N ASP A 272 10.31 -13.72 -14.27
CA ASP A 272 10.33 -13.84 -12.82
C ASP A 272 8.94 -13.62 -12.19
N LYS A 273 7.90 -13.53 -13.03
CA LYS A 273 6.49 -13.33 -12.64
C LYS A 273 6.21 -11.98 -11.98
N TYR A 274 7.02 -10.95 -12.23
CA TYR A 274 6.73 -9.57 -11.85
C TYR A 274 6.05 -8.84 -13.00
N PRO A 275 5.06 -7.95 -12.76
CA PRO A 275 4.38 -7.21 -13.79
C PRO A 275 5.35 -6.25 -14.50
N VAL A 276 5.35 -6.24 -15.82
CA VAL A 276 6.02 -5.23 -16.64
C VAL A 276 5.01 -4.23 -17.21
N LEU A 277 3.74 -4.59 -17.20
CA LEU A 277 2.63 -3.76 -17.59
C LEU A 277 1.41 -4.10 -16.74
N GLN A 278 0.70 -3.07 -16.30
CA GLN A 278 -0.59 -3.15 -15.66
C GLN A 278 -1.57 -2.28 -16.44
N THR A 279 -2.71 -2.84 -16.80
CA THR A 279 -3.82 -2.08 -17.40
C THR A 279 -5.00 -2.10 -16.44
N MET A 280 -5.53 -0.94 -16.13
CA MET A 280 -6.77 -0.80 -15.38
C MET A 280 -7.90 -0.40 -16.33
N TYR A 281 -9.06 -1.03 -16.15
CA TYR A 281 -10.27 -0.78 -16.92
C TYR A 281 -11.36 -0.27 -16.01
N PHE A 282 -12.08 0.75 -16.48
CA PHE A 282 -13.35 1.19 -15.92
C PHE A 282 -14.46 0.34 -16.55
N THR A 283 -15.41 -0.13 -15.75
CA THR A 283 -16.46 -1.05 -16.24
C THR A 283 -17.41 -0.43 -17.23
N ASP A 284 -17.64 0.88 -17.13
CA ASP A 284 -18.60 1.61 -17.95
C ASP A 284 -18.05 2.00 -19.32
N ASP A 285 -16.72 2.06 -19.46
CA ASP A 285 -16.04 2.37 -20.71
C ASP A 285 -14.72 1.56 -20.83
N PRO A 286 -14.75 0.41 -21.54
CA PRO A 286 -13.55 -0.41 -21.72
C PRO A 286 -12.45 0.28 -22.56
N ASP A 287 -12.75 1.36 -23.25
CA ASP A 287 -11.77 2.17 -24.01
C ASP A 287 -11.09 3.20 -23.09
N ASP A 288 -11.70 3.52 -21.95
CA ASP A 288 -11.13 4.37 -20.92
C ASP A 288 -10.24 3.54 -20.00
N LYS A 289 -8.97 3.44 -20.33
CA LYS A 289 -7.98 2.61 -19.64
C LYS A 289 -6.77 3.41 -19.24
N GLN A 290 -6.21 3.07 -18.09
CA GLN A 290 -4.89 3.51 -17.65
C GLN A 290 -3.88 2.37 -17.76
N VAL A 291 -2.66 2.70 -18.13
CA VAL A 291 -1.58 1.72 -18.27
C VAL A 291 -0.36 2.19 -17.50
N LEU A 292 0.16 1.32 -16.62
CA LEU A 292 1.45 1.49 -15.96
C LEU A 292 2.48 0.54 -16.57
N TYR A 293 3.69 1.05 -16.78
CA TYR A 293 4.83 0.30 -17.27
C TYR A 293 5.91 0.29 -16.20
N TYR A 294 6.42 -0.89 -15.84
CA TYR A 294 7.40 -1.07 -14.79
C TYR A 294 8.77 -1.39 -15.38
N GLU A 295 9.80 -0.65 -14.98
CA GLU A 295 11.21 -0.93 -15.27
C GLU A 295 11.93 -1.31 -13.97
N TYR A 296 12.63 -2.48 -14.03
CA TYR A 296 13.33 -3.08 -12.88
C TYR A 296 14.84 -3.02 -13.04
#